data_e43a1ed1e207399b11bdcbfd5a3ec306
#
_entry.id   e43a1ed1e207399b11bdcbfd5a3ec306
#
_cell.length_a   1.000
_cell.length_b   1.000
_cell.length_c   1.000
_cell.angle_alpha   90.00
_cell.angle_beta   90.00
_cell.angle_gamma   90.00
#
_symmetry.space_group_name_H-M   'P 1'
#
loop_
_entity.id
_entity.type
_entity.pdbx_description
1 polymer ?
#
loop_
_entity_poly.entity_id
_entity_poly.type
_entity_poly.pdbx_seq_one_letter_code
_entity_poly.pdbx_strand_id
1 'polypeptide(L)'
;KDKFVSTPINFDSPVSYVELKKGAKIFTNQGLVITHLPQELEGLKAIQTNSELQKLEGTFLRFQNDKPIKILVGYFNSEDKVFAPKPVLEIDASANNHGQAEAKIRNVVRVQYMPMIDIHTYSFPVGKNELKIPKGECIIVGIIDDKYLQTTYNADIDNQGDELDDLFGYFNDTKL
;
A
#
# COMPACT_ATOMS: atom_id res chain seq x y z
N LYS A 1 -18.97 3.14 -7.04
CA LYS A 1 -18.07 1.99 -6.91
C LYS A 1 -18.01 1.51 -5.48
N ASP A 2 -17.81 0.22 -5.36
CA ASP A 2 -17.73 -0.39 -4.04
C ASP A 2 -16.48 0.03 -3.30
N LYS A 3 -16.65 0.27 -2.03
CA LYS A 3 -15.52 0.60 -1.16
C LYS A 3 -14.81 -0.68 -0.76
N PHE A 4 -13.50 -0.59 -0.60
CA PHE A 4 -12.75 -1.67 0.01
C PHE A 4 -13.12 -1.76 1.49
N VAL A 5 -13.09 -2.96 2.02
CA VAL A 5 -13.43 -3.21 3.43
C VAL A 5 -12.16 -3.68 4.14
N SER A 6 -11.92 -3.10 5.31
CA SER A 6 -10.76 -3.47 6.12
C SER A 6 -10.88 -4.90 6.61
N THR A 7 -9.77 -5.62 6.56
CA THR A 7 -9.65 -6.94 7.13
C THR A 7 -8.86 -6.84 8.43
N PRO A 8 -9.40 -7.31 9.55
CA PRO A 8 -8.65 -7.28 10.81
C PRO A 8 -7.53 -8.30 10.81
N ILE A 9 -6.39 -7.90 11.37
CA ILE A 9 -5.27 -8.80 11.60
C ILE A 9 -4.70 -8.51 12.98
N ASN A 10 -3.83 -9.39 13.45
CA ASN A 10 -3.25 -9.25 14.78
C ASN A 10 -1.80 -8.81 14.66
N PHE A 11 -1.49 -7.62 15.15
CA PHE A 11 -0.12 -7.13 15.18
C PHE A 11 0.60 -7.59 16.44
N ASP A 12 1.89 -7.88 16.32
CA ASP A 12 2.72 -8.27 17.47
C ASP A 12 2.89 -7.12 18.46
N SER A 13 2.87 -5.90 17.95
CA SER A 13 2.95 -4.70 18.77
C SER A 13 1.74 -3.81 18.51
N PRO A 14 1.30 -3.02 19.48
CA PRO A 14 0.16 -2.14 19.28
C PRO A 14 0.37 -1.17 18.13
N VAL A 15 -0.68 -0.95 17.35
CA VAL A 15 -0.68 0.05 16.27
C VAL A 15 -1.82 1.03 16.52
N SER A 16 -1.67 2.23 15.98
CA SER A 16 -2.70 3.25 16.05
C SER A 16 -3.44 3.30 14.72
N TYR A 17 -4.75 3.19 14.78
CA TYR A 17 -5.59 3.24 13.58
C TYR A 17 -6.25 4.60 13.43
N VAL A 18 -6.50 4.98 12.20
CA VAL A 18 -7.33 6.13 11.88
C VAL A 18 -8.25 5.75 10.73
N GLU A 19 -9.49 6.22 10.80
CA GLU A 19 -10.41 6.00 9.69
C GLU A 19 -9.97 6.88 8.52
N LEU A 20 -9.80 6.27 7.37
CA LEU A 20 -9.31 6.96 6.18
C LEU A 20 -10.43 7.82 5.59
N LYS A 21 -10.22 9.13 5.59
CA LYS A 21 -11.15 10.11 5.04
C LYS A 21 -10.40 11.42 4.86
N LYS A 22 -10.95 12.32 4.08
CA LYS A 22 -10.38 13.67 3.97
C LYS A 22 -10.40 14.31 5.35
N GLY A 23 -9.29 14.93 5.71
CA GLY A 23 -9.11 15.52 7.03
C GLY A 23 -8.51 14.58 8.07
N ALA A 24 -8.29 13.31 7.74
CA ALA A 24 -7.66 12.37 8.65
C ALA A 24 -6.17 12.64 8.79
N LYS A 25 -5.65 12.49 10.00
CA LYS A 25 -4.23 12.57 10.27
C LYS A 25 -3.61 11.20 10.05
N ILE A 26 -2.65 11.11 9.16
CA ILE A 26 -2.03 9.84 8.83
C ILE A 26 -0.74 9.58 9.62
N PHE A 27 -0.14 10.62 10.18
CA PHE A 27 1.07 10.50 10.97
C PHE A 27 0.79 10.82 12.43
N THR A 28 1.47 10.09 13.35
CA THR A 28 1.30 10.31 14.78
C THR A 28 2.01 11.57 15.28
N ASN A 29 3.05 11.98 14.57
CA ASN A 29 3.93 13.07 15.00
C ASN A 29 3.71 14.38 14.25
N GLN A 30 2.73 14.43 13.37
CA GLN A 30 2.42 15.62 12.57
C GLN A 30 0.93 15.81 12.46
N GLY A 31 0.52 17.07 12.27
CA GLY A 31 -0.89 17.39 12.12
C GLY A 31 -1.36 17.44 10.66
N LEU A 32 -0.55 17.01 9.71
CA LEU A 32 -0.92 17.04 8.30
C LEU A 32 -2.05 16.06 8.01
N VAL A 33 -2.99 16.49 7.19
CA VAL A 33 -4.21 15.73 6.94
C VAL A 33 -4.31 15.32 5.48
N ILE A 34 -5.12 14.31 5.23
CA ILE A 34 -5.43 13.85 3.88
C ILE A 34 -6.31 14.88 3.19
N THR A 35 -5.94 15.27 1.98
CA THR A 35 -6.68 16.25 1.19
C THR A 35 -7.34 15.64 -0.05
N HIS A 36 -6.78 14.55 -0.58
CA HIS A 36 -7.32 13.86 -1.73
C HIS A 36 -7.43 12.38 -1.40
N LEU A 37 -8.59 11.80 -1.66
CA LEU A 37 -8.85 10.40 -1.36
C LEU A 37 -9.98 9.90 -2.26
N PRO A 38 -9.76 8.81 -3.01
CA PRO A 38 -10.83 8.24 -3.80
C PRO A 38 -11.87 7.58 -2.91
N GLN A 39 -13.10 7.55 -3.37
CA GLN A 39 -14.22 7.02 -2.60
C GLN A 39 -14.00 5.56 -2.19
N GLU A 40 -13.36 4.79 -3.04
CA GLU A 40 -13.12 3.37 -2.77
C GLU A 40 -12.28 3.12 -1.53
N LEU A 41 -11.44 4.07 -1.15
CA LEU A 41 -10.58 3.95 0.03
C LEU A 41 -11.18 4.55 1.30
N GLU A 42 -12.27 5.30 1.18
CA GLU A 42 -12.89 5.93 2.34
C GLU A 42 -13.38 4.87 3.34
N GLY A 43 -13.10 5.11 4.60
CA GLY A 43 -13.55 4.22 5.67
C GLY A 43 -12.58 3.11 6.02
N LEU A 44 -11.52 2.93 5.24
CA LEU A 44 -10.51 1.95 5.61
C LEU A 44 -9.83 2.35 6.90
N LYS A 45 -9.42 1.37 7.68
CA LYS A 45 -8.62 1.61 8.87
C LYS A 45 -7.16 1.69 8.45
N ALA A 46 -6.65 2.91 8.33
CA ALA A 46 -5.25 3.14 8.04
C ALA A 46 -4.46 3.04 9.33
N ILE A 47 -3.18 2.71 9.21
CA ILE A 47 -2.28 2.67 10.35
C ILE A 47 -1.50 3.97 10.38
N GLN A 48 -1.58 4.68 11.51
CA GLN A 48 -0.79 5.90 11.68
C GLN A 48 0.65 5.52 11.97
N THR A 49 1.58 6.25 11.39
CA THR A 49 3.00 6.03 11.56
C THR A 49 3.69 7.29 12.03
N ASN A 50 4.85 7.12 12.65
CA ASN A 50 5.69 8.25 13.03
C ASN A 50 6.69 8.50 11.90
N SER A 51 6.53 9.62 11.20
CA SER A 51 7.34 9.90 10.01
C SER A 51 8.82 10.08 10.34
N GLU A 52 9.15 10.60 11.51
CA GLU A 52 10.56 10.75 11.91
C GLU A 52 11.20 9.39 12.16
N LEU A 53 10.49 8.49 12.82
CA LEU A 53 11.00 7.14 13.03
C LEU A 53 11.15 6.40 11.71
N GLN A 54 10.23 6.61 10.77
CA GLN A 54 10.35 6.01 9.45
C GLN A 54 11.63 6.45 8.73
N LYS A 55 12.02 7.70 8.89
CA LYS A 55 13.27 8.18 8.28
C LYS A 55 14.49 7.57 8.90
N LEU A 56 14.43 7.25 10.19
CA LEU A 56 15.56 6.69 10.91
C LEU A 56 15.68 5.17 10.78
N GLU A 57 14.55 4.48 10.79
CA GLU A 57 14.53 3.01 10.91
C GLU A 57 13.81 2.31 9.79
N GLY A 58 13.07 3.02 8.98
CA GLY A 58 12.13 2.41 8.03
C GLY A 58 10.84 2.04 8.73
N THR A 59 10.03 1.24 8.07
CA THR A 59 8.76 0.76 8.61
C THR A 59 8.81 -0.75 8.71
N PHE A 60 8.45 -1.27 9.87
CA PHE A 60 8.50 -2.70 10.12
C PHE A 60 7.26 -3.13 10.88
N LEU A 61 6.49 -4.01 10.29
CA LEU A 61 5.26 -4.53 10.89
C LEU A 61 5.34 -6.05 10.95
N ARG A 62 5.07 -6.61 12.12
CA ARG A 62 4.92 -8.05 12.32
C ARG A 62 3.50 -8.32 12.72
N PHE A 63 2.90 -9.31 12.09
CA PHE A 63 1.49 -9.59 12.30
C PHE A 63 1.15 -11.04 11.98
N GLN A 64 -0.05 -11.43 12.37
CA GLN A 64 -0.61 -12.73 12.04
C GLN A 64 -2.00 -12.52 11.45
N ASN A 65 -2.26 -13.17 10.33
CA ASN A 65 -3.54 -13.07 9.64
C ASN A 65 -4.15 -14.45 9.42
N ASP A 66 -5.46 -14.50 9.56
CA ASP A 66 -6.23 -15.75 9.46
C ASP A 66 -6.66 -16.08 8.04
N LYS A 67 -6.54 -15.13 7.16
CA LYS A 67 -6.82 -15.32 5.74
C LYS A 67 -5.83 -14.50 4.91
N PRO A 68 -5.69 -14.82 3.62
CA PRO A 68 -4.78 -14.05 2.77
C PRO A 68 -5.21 -12.59 2.72
N ILE A 69 -4.26 -11.69 2.81
CA ILE A 69 -4.52 -10.25 2.82
C ILE A 69 -3.60 -9.51 1.87
N LYS A 70 -3.96 -8.27 1.60
CA LYS A 70 -3.07 -7.28 0.99
C LYS A 70 -2.95 -6.08 1.91
N ILE A 71 -1.72 -5.60 2.06
CA ILE A 71 -1.47 -4.34 2.74
C ILE A 71 -1.24 -3.28 1.68
N LEU A 72 -1.98 -2.19 1.78
CA LEU A 72 -1.87 -1.06 0.86
C LEU A 72 -0.88 -0.08 1.44
N VAL A 73 0.22 0.15 0.73
CA VAL A 73 1.26 1.08 1.15
C VAL A 73 1.32 2.23 0.16
N GLY A 74 1.24 3.43 0.69
CA GLY A 74 1.32 4.64 -0.12
C GLY A 74 2.74 5.17 -0.15
N TYR A 75 3.27 5.33 -1.36
CA TYR A 75 4.60 5.87 -1.60
C TYR A 75 4.48 7.23 -2.26
N PHE A 76 5.24 8.19 -1.77
CA PHE A 76 5.21 9.55 -2.32
C PHE A 76 5.93 9.60 -3.67
N ASN A 77 5.33 10.30 -4.62
CA ASN A 77 5.90 10.50 -5.95
C ASN A 77 6.96 11.60 -5.89
N SER A 78 8.09 11.25 -5.33
CA SER A 78 9.22 12.14 -5.16
C SER A 78 10.50 11.31 -5.02
N GLU A 79 11.60 11.86 -5.53
CA GLU A 79 12.89 11.22 -5.36
C GLU A 79 13.64 11.77 -4.16
N ASP A 80 13.02 12.66 -3.40
CA ASP A 80 13.61 13.19 -2.18
C ASP A 80 13.81 12.06 -1.19
N LYS A 81 14.97 12.02 -0.57
CA LYS A 81 15.37 10.93 0.32
C LYS A 81 14.62 10.89 1.65
N VAL A 82 13.84 11.91 1.95
CA VAL A 82 12.97 11.86 3.13
C VAL A 82 11.84 10.85 2.95
N PHE A 83 11.53 10.49 1.71
CA PHE A 83 10.50 9.52 1.40
C PHE A 83 11.08 8.14 1.14
N ALA A 84 10.36 7.12 1.55
CA ALA A 84 10.75 5.75 1.24
C ALA A 84 10.78 5.57 -0.28
N PRO A 85 11.80 4.88 -0.81
CA PRO A 85 11.87 4.66 -2.26
C PRO A 85 10.72 3.80 -2.73
N LYS A 86 10.15 4.15 -3.88
CA LYS A 86 9.08 3.34 -4.45
C LYS A 86 9.64 1.97 -4.83
N PRO A 87 8.90 0.92 -4.54
CA PRO A 87 9.39 -0.42 -4.87
C PRO A 87 9.44 -0.62 -6.38
N VAL A 88 10.42 -1.40 -6.81
CA VAL A 88 10.48 -1.87 -8.19
C VAL A 88 9.67 -3.14 -8.21
N LEU A 89 8.72 -3.23 -9.13
CA LEU A 89 7.93 -4.44 -9.25
C LEU A 89 8.80 -5.56 -9.78
N GLU A 90 8.84 -6.63 -9.03
CA GLU A 90 9.66 -7.78 -9.40
C GLU A 90 8.89 -8.69 -10.34
N ILE A 91 9.57 -9.11 -11.37
CA ILE A 91 9.00 -10.11 -12.28
C ILE A 91 9.63 -11.47 -12.08
N ASP A 92 10.67 -11.53 -11.27
CA ASP A 92 11.30 -12.78 -10.92
C ASP A 92 10.63 -13.34 -9.67
N ALA A 93 9.94 -14.46 -9.85
CA ALA A 93 9.19 -15.08 -8.77
C ALA A 93 10.07 -15.56 -7.63
N SER A 94 11.36 -15.71 -7.86
CA SER A 94 12.26 -16.15 -6.80
C SER A 94 12.72 -15.00 -5.91
N ALA A 95 12.46 -13.79 -6.30
CA ALA A 95 13.04 -12.63 -5.63
C ALA A 95 12.57 -12.48 -4.20
N ASN A 96 11.34 -12.79 -3.93
CA ASN A 96 10.83 -12.65 -2.59
C ASN A 96 9.54 -13.38 -2.39
N ASN A 97 9.37 -13.89 -1.21
CA ASN A 97 8.18 -14.60 -0.85
C ASN A 97 7.19 -13.72 -0.09
N HIS A 98 7.67 -12.69 0.56
CA HIS A 98 6.85 -11.89 1.45
C HIS A 98 7.12 -10.41 1.24
N GLY A 99 6.05 -9.66 1.14
CA GLY A 99 6.17 -8.22 1.09
C GLY A 99 6.63 -7.67 -0.24
N GLN A 100 6.50 -8.42 -1.30
CA GLN A 100 6.80 -7.91 -2.63
C GLN A 100 5.60 -7.13 -3.16
N ALA A 101 5.87 -5.97 -3.75
CA ALA A 101 4.80 -5.16 -4.31
C ALA A 101 4.23 -5.80 -5.56
N GLU A 102 2.91 -5.88 -5.62
CA GLU A 102 2.24 -6.58 -6.72
C GLU A 102 1.40 -5.68 -7.62
N ALA A 103 0.81 -4.65 -7.06
CA ALA A 103 -0.07 -3.78 -7.83
C ALA A 103 0.19 -2.33 -7.47
N LYS A 104 -0.14 -1.47 -8.40
CA LYS A 104 0.08 -0.05 -8.21
C LYS A 104 -1.15 0.74 -8.63
N ILE A 105 -1.54 1.68 -7.80
CA ILE A 105 -2.60 2.64 -8.10
C ILE A 105 -1.95 4.02 -8.05
N ARG A 106 -1.97 4.72 -9.16
CA ARG A 106 -1.23 5.98 -9.27
C ARG A 106 -2.00 7.19 -8.78
N ASN A 107 -1.28 8.08 -8.12
CA ASN A 107 -1.73 9.45 -7.82
C ASN A 107 -3.14 9.51 -7.21
N VAL A 108 -3.39 8.66 -6.25
CA VAL A 108 -4.74 8.49 -5.72
C VAL A 108 -4.97 9.16 -4.38
N VAL A 109 -3.91 9.40 -3.62
CA VAL A 109 -4.01 9.97 -2.29
C VAL A 109 -3.07 11.16 -2.18
N ARG A 110 -3.47 12.17 -1.44
CA ARG A 110 -2.59 13.28 -1.12
C ARG A 110 -2.72 13.67 0.33
N VAL A 111 -1.55 13.83 0.96
CA VAL A 111 -1.42 14.43 2.27
C VAL A 111 -1.05 15.88 2.05
N GLN A 112 -1.60 16.75 2.87
CA GLN A 112 -1.39 18.20 2.81
C GLN A 112 0.10 18.55 2.69
N TYR A 113 0.42 19.39 1.73
CA TYR A 113 1.79 19.89 1.47
C TYR A 113 2.80 18.83 1.02
N MET A 114 2.33 17.67 0.64
CA MET A 114 3.21 16.58 0.23
C MET A 114 2.93 16.17 -1.21
N PRO A 115 3.88 15.48 -1.86
CA PRO A 115 3.63 14.97 -3.21
C PRO A 115 2.47 13.99 -3.26
N MET A 116 1.93 13.78 -4.45
CA MET A 116 0.90 12.76 -4.64
C MET A 116 1.46 11.38 -4.30
N ILE A 117 0.56 10.49 -3.97
CA ILE A 117 0.90 9.15 -3.46
C ILE A 117 0.40 8.10 -4.43
N ASP A 118 1.28 7.14 -4.72
CA ASP A 118 0.94 5.91 -5.43
C ASP A 118 0.78 4.80 -4.40
N ILE A 119 -0.21 3.94 -4.60
CA ILE A 119 -0.41 2.79 -3.72
C ILE A 119 0.16 1.54 -4.36
N HIS A 120 0.97 0.83 -3.60
CA HIS A 120 1.45 -0.50 -3.94
C HIS A 120 0.86 -1.50 -2.97
N THR A 121 0.59 -2.71 -3.45
CA THR A 121 0.01 -3.75 -2.62
C THR A 121 1.04 -4.82 -2.31
N TYR A 122 1.01 -5.30 -1.09
CA TYR A 122 1.85 -6.40 -0.65
C TYR A 122 0.95 -7.52 -0.20
N SER A 123 1.05 -8.68 -0.83
CA SER A 123 0.20 -9.84 -0.51
C SER A 123 0.87 -10.75 0.49
N PHE A 124 0.09 -11.26 1.43
CA PHE A 124 0.59 -12.15 2.46
C PHE A 124 -0.34 -13.36 2.61
N PRO A 125 0.23 -14.57 2.64
CA PRO A 125 -0.58 -15.76 2.90
C PRO A 125 -0.98 -15.81 4.37
N VAL A 126 -1.87 -16.72 4.71
CA VAL A 126 -2.27 -16.97 6.09
C VAL A 126 -1.02 -17.29 6.92
N GLY A 127 -0.96 -16.76 8.13
CA GLY A 127 0.09 -17.09 9.07
C GLY A 127 0.77 -15.89 9.68
N LYS A 128 1.99 -16.10 10.16
CA LYS A 128 2.82 -15.06 10.72
C LYS A 128 3.63 -14.43 9.60
N ASN A 129 3.53 -13.14 9.48
CA ASN A 129 4.14 -12.39 8.38
C ASN A 129 4.80 -11.13 8.89
N GLU A 130 5.63 -10.54 8.04
CA GLU A 130 6.20 -9.24 8.33
C GLU A 130 6.32 -8.42 7.06
N LEU A 131 6.17 -7.12 7.22
CA LEU A 131 6.36 -6.15 6.15
C LEU A 131 7.51 -5.23 6.55
N LYS A 132 8.50 -5.12 5.68
CA LYS A 132 9.63 -4.23 5.87
C LYS A 132 9.68 -3.24 4.73
N ILE A 133 9.73 -1.97 5.08
CA ILE A 133 9.86 -0.89 4.11
C ILE A 133 11.12 -0.12 4.44
N PRO A 134 11.98 0.17 3.46
CA PRO A 134 13.22 0.92 3.70
C PRO A 134 12.97 2.29 4.32
N LYS A 135 14.03 2.89 4.82
CA LYS A 135 13.97 4.19 5.48
C LYS A 135 13.32 5.24 4.61
N GLY A 136 12.48 6.04 5.21
CA GLY A 136 11.76 7.12 4.57
C GLY A 136 10.28 7.13 4.92
N GLU A 137 9.65 8.27 4.69
CA GLU A 137 8.23 8.42 4.98
C GLU A 137 7.39 7.67 3.95
N CYS A 138 6.38 6.97 4.43
CA CYS A 138 5.34 6.35 3.61
C CYS A 138 4.09 6.26 4.46
N ILE A 139 2.97 5.88 3.87
CA ILE A 139 1.74 5.73 4.62
C ILE A 139 1.21 4.30 4.46
N ILE A 140 0.61 3.78 5.53
CA ILE A 140 -0.03 2.47 5.49
C ILE A 140 -1.53 2.71 5.36
N VAL A 141 -2.01 2.59 4.15
CA VAL A 141 -3.35 3.01 3.77
C VAL A 141 -4.43 2.09 4.32
N GLY A 142 -4.12 0.80 4.38
CA GLY A 142 -5.10 -0.14 4.90
C GLY A 142 -4.71 -1.58 4.64
N ILE A 143 -5.53 -2.47 5.17
CA ILE A 143 -5.38 -3.91 5.04
C ILE A 143 -6.69 -4.46 4.51
N ILE A 144 -6.63 -5.16 3.39
CA ILE A 144 -7.84 -5.65 2.73
C ILE A 144 -7.69 -7.15 2.43
N ASP A 145 -8.80 -7.76 2.08
CA ASP A 145 -8.81 -9.16 1.68
C ASP A 145 -8.02 -9.32 0.37
N ASP A 146 -7.31 -10.41 0.24
CA ASP A 146 -6.49 -10.67 -0.94
C ASP A 146 -7.29 -10.74 -2.23
N LYS A 147 -8.58 -10.96 -2.17
CA LYS A 147 -9.43 -11.00 -3.36
C LYS A 147 -9.54 -9.65 -4.08
N TYR A 148 -9.28 -8.55 -3.36
CA TYR A 148 -9.30 -7.22 -3.99
C TYR A 148 -8.01 -7.00 -4.77
N LEU A 149 -8.11 -6.25 -5.84
CA LEU A 149 -6.95 -5.83 -6.64
C LEU A 149 -6.08 -7.00 -7.12
N GLN A 150 -6.71 -8.13 -7.40
CA GLN A 150 -5.96 -9.26 -7.93
C GLN A 150 -5.52 -8.99 -9.36
N THR A 151 -4.28 -9.36 -9.63
CA THR A 151 -3.75 -9.34 -10.98
C THR A 151 -4.11 -10.65 -11.63
N THR A 152 -4.87 -10.58 -12.72
CA THR A 152 -5.24 -11.76 -13.46
C THR A 152 -4.45 -11.79 -14.76
N TYR A 153 -3.65 -12.81 -14.92
CA TYR A 153 -2.96 -13.04 -16.19
C TYR A 153 -3.85 -13.90 -17.03
N ASN A 154 -4.26 -13.36 -18.13
CA ASN A 154 -5.07 -14.07 -19.06
C ASN A 154 -4.28 -14.17 -20.34
N ALA A 155 -3.48 -15.21 -20.43
CA ALA A 155 -2.58 -15.37 -21.53
C ALA A 155 -3.28 -15.64 -22.86
N ASP A 156 -4.52 -16.04 -22.81
CA ASP A 156 -5.31 -16.31 -24.01
C ASP A 156 -6.06 -15.09 -24.49
N ILE A 157 -5.98 -14.03 -23.78
CA ILE A 157 -6.63 -12.82 -24.18
C ILE A 157 -5.94 -12.23 -25.37
N ASP A 158 -6.70 -11.63 -26.20
CA ASP A 158 -6.20 -10.78 -27.25
C ASP A 158 -5.29 -9.77 -26.62
N ASN A 159 -4.04 -9.97 -26.71
CA ASN A 159 -3.09 -9.11 -26.08
C ASN A 159 -3.17 -7.73 -26.62
N GLN A 160 -3.82 -6.92 -25.90
CA GLN A 160 -3.87 -5.49 -26.16
C GLN A 160 -2.64 -4.88 -25.52
N GLY A 161 -2.33 -3.66 -25.89
CA GLY A 161 -1.20 -2.97 -25.32
C GLY A 161 -1.29 -2.87 -23.80
N ASP A 162 -2.49 -2.67 -23.28
CA ASP A 162 -2.69 -2.58 -21.86
C ASP A 162 -2.35 -3.86 -21.13
N GLU A 163 -2.59 -4.97 -21.78
CA GLU A 163 -2.33 -6.27 -21.20
C GLU A 163 -0.86 -6.62 -21.19
N LEU A 164 -0.12 -6.10 -22.14
CA LEU A 164 1.32 -6.25 -22.10
C LEU A 164 1.89 -5.54 -20.89
N ASP A 165 1.39 -4.37 -20.59
CA ASP A 165 1.79 -3.70 -19.38
C ASP A 165 1.47 -4.55 -18.17
N ASP A 166 0.35 -5.25 -18.21
CA ASP A 166 -0.03 -6.15 -17.14
C ASP A 166 0.96 -7.27 -16.94
N LEU A 167 1.46 -7.83 -17.99
CA LEU A 167 2.43 -8.90 -17.88
C LEU A 167 3.73 -8.46 -17.23
N PHE A 168 4.05 -7.21 -17.34
CA PHE A 168 5.26 -6.66 -16.76
C PHE A 168 5.03 -5.90 -15.46
N GLY A 169 3.83 -5.92 -14.95
CA GLY A 169 3.54 -5.29 -13.68
C GLY A 169 3.38 -3.78 -13.71
N TYR A 170 3.35 -3.20 -14.90
CA TYR A 170 3.21 -1.76 -14.99
C TYR A 170 1.79 -1.29 -15.01
N PHE A 171 0.97 -2.14 -15.29
CA PHE A 171 -0.35 -1.98 -15.57
C PHE A 171 -1.23 -2.08 -14.45
N ASN A 172 -0.74 -2.48 -13.47
CA ASN A 172 -1.55 -2.44 -12.29
C ASN A 172 -1.73 -1.02 -11.86
N ASP A 173 -1.84 -0.17 -12.87
CA ASP A 173 -2.38 1.14 -12.70
C ASP A 173 -3.88 0.99 -12.68
N THR A 174 -4.38 0.55 -11.56
CA THR A 174 -5.80 0.55 -11.33
C THR A 174 -6.22 1.99 -11.17
N LYS A 175 -7.21 2.40 -11.92
CA LYS A 175 -7.79 3.72 -11.75
C LYS A 175 -8.95 3.63 -10.79
N LEU A 176 -8.87 4.37 -9.75
CA LEU A 176 -9.94 4.51 -8.79
C LEU A 176 -10.72 5.78 -9.04
#